data_9b13cc2ae94df57ab4f87066c17460fc
#
_entry.id   9b13cc2ae94df57ab4f87066c17460fc
#
_cell.length_a   1.000
_cell.length_b   1.000
_cell.length_c   1.000
_cell.angle_alpha   90.00
_cell.angle_beta   90.00
_cell.angle_gamma   90.00
#
_symmetry.space_group_name_H-M   'P 1'
#
loop_
_entity.id
_entity.type
_entity.pdbx_description
1 polymer ?
#
loop_
_entity_poly.entity_id
_entity_poly.type
_entity_poly.pdbx_seq_one_letter_code
_entity_poly.pdbx_strand_id
1 'polypeptide(L)'
;RVELEKVLHRYQSNPSDSLKYKAARFLIENMPSYTYYKGKLLEQYLTFFTLLQEARSKKVYPQAMIDSIRRMYGPFSLDSLQYCKDVVTVDSAYLCNNIDWAFKVWQEQPWGKNVSFADFCEYILPYRIGDETLSYWREDIYRKYNPLLDSLRASTVLDIEDPLVAARCLCDSLRKRSRFFTTTVPQGLPHVGPEIAQSVSGSCRELSDYVVYVCRALGIPCAIDFMPLHGGGNDGHQWVSFTDKYGTLYFQEYPDKIKEVRKDKMCGASKIKVYRNTFSLNRIMQAEMQRLDTAVVPFFRDPHIVDVTADYAKTYKKKLEIPASMLYSGKPRSRIAYLCGSSRMDWEPVAWAEFDGEHLAFSDVQIEPVMRIATYERGRLRYWTDPFEMTVSGEFHVFTPSDSVQDVTLFAKYPLWQDEKYQKRMIGGVFEGSNDPDFRQKEVLFLIEKQPERLRTMAYSRSLTPCRYVRYIGPEKGHCNVAEIEFYEAGGLLPLSGR
;
A
#
# COMPACT_ATOMS: atom_id res chain seq x y z
N ARG A 1 -11.80 27.01 -18.14
CA ARG A 1 -10.51 27.01 -18.84
C ARG A 1 -10.71 26.50 -20.27
N VAL A 2 -10.11 27.19 -21.26
CA VAL A 2 -10.30 26.95 -22.70
C VAL A 2 -10.09 25.48 -23.12
N GLU A 3 -9.05 24.83 -22.63
CA GLU A 3 -8.79 23.42 -22.97
C GLU A 3 -9.90 22.48 -22.52
N LEU A 4 -10.43 22.67 -21.32
CA LEU A 4 -11.53 21.82 -20.80
C LEU A 4 -12.85 22.10 -21.52
N GLU A 5 -13.10 23.36 -21.94
CA GLU A 5 -14.24 23.74 -22.77
C GLU A 5 -14.20 23.06 -24.14
N LYS A 6 -13.02 22.97 -24.77
CA LYS A 6 -12.86 22.23 -26.04
C LYS A 6 -13.31 20.76 -25.92
N VAL A 7 -12.99 20.09 -24.79
CA VAL A 7 -13.43 18.70 -24.56
C VAL A 7 -14.95 18.62 -24.52
N LEU A 8 -15.60 19.51 -23.77
CA LEU A 8 -17.05 19.54 -23.66
C LEU A 8 -17.71 19.83 -25.01
N HIS A 9 -17.24 20.82 -25.75
CA HIS A 9 -17.74 21.16 -27.08
C HIS A 9 -17.61 20.00 -28.06
N ARG A 10 -16.49 19.28 -28.05
CA ARG A 10 -16.27 18.11 -28.93
C ARG A 10 -17.40 17.09 -28.80
N TYR A 11 -17.78 16.72 -27.57
CA TYR A 11 -18.77 15.67 -27.34
C TYR A 11 -20.22 16.20 -27.29
N GLN A 12 -20.41 17.50 -27.03
CA GLN A 12 -21.74 18.12 -27.05
C GLN A 12 -22.30 18.26 -28.48
N SER A 13 -21.41 18.42 -29.47
CA SER A 13 -21.79 18.65 -30.86
C SER A 13 -22.44 17.45 -31.55
N ASN A 14 -22.29 16.24 -31.00
CA ASN A 14 -22.82 15.02 -31.57
C ASN A 14 -23.73 14.30 -30.56
N PRO A 15 -25.04 14.14 -30.85
CA PRO A 15 -25.98 13.46 -29.96
C PRO A 15 -25.58 12.02 -29.59
N SER A 16 -24.85 11.29 -30.48
CA SER A 16 -24.37 9.95 -30.19
C SER A 16 -23.28 9.90 -29.11
N ASP A 17 -22.62 11.03 -28.82
CA ASP A 17 -21.58 11.16 -27.81
C ASP A 17 -22.11 11.64 -26.44
N SER A 18 -23.42 11.56 -26.22
CA SER A 18 -24.05 12.06 -24.97
C SER A 18 -23.45 11.44 -23.71
N LEU A 19 -23.09 10.14 -23.73
CA LEU A 19 -22.39 9.49 -22.61
C LEU A 19 -20.94 9.97 -22.47
N LYS A 20 -20.23 10.19 -23.58
CA LYS A 20 -18.88 10.77 -23.56
C LYS A 20 -18.89 12.20 -23.02
N TYR A 21 -19.92 12.97 -23.35
CA TYR A 21 -20.11 14.29 -22.75
C TYR A 21 -20.28 14.23 -21.22
N LYS A 22 -21.11 13.30 -20.72
CA LYS A 22 -21.28 13.07 -19.28
C LYS A 22 -19.98 12.62 -18.62
N ALA A 23 -19.23 11.75 -19.27
CA ALA A 23 -17.93 11.27 -18.81
C ALA A 23 -16.88 12.42 -18.76
N ALA A 24 -16.86 13.28 -19.77
CA ALA A 24 -16.01 14.47 -19.78
C ALA A 24 -16.34 15.40 -18.62
N ARG A 25 -17.63 15.65 -18.37
CA ARG A 25 -18.08 16.42 -17.21
C ARG A 25 -17.62 15.79 -15.89
N PHE A 26 -17.81 14.49 -15.74
CA PHE A 26 -17.37 13.76 -14.55
C PHE A 26 -15.89 13.96 -14.27
N LEU A 27 -15.02 13.79 -15.29
CA LEU A 27 -13.59 14.01 -15.15
C LEU A 27 -13.26 15.46 -14.75
N ILE A 28 -13.87 16.44 -15.41
CA ILE A 28 -13.62 17.87 -15.17
C ILE A 28 -14.11 18.30 -13.78
N GLU A 29 -15.28 17.85 -13.35
CA GLU A 29 -15.88 18.19 -12.07
C GLU A 29 -15.10 17.62 -10.86
N ASN A 30 -14.37 16.54 -11.05
CA ASN A 30 -13.56 15.89 -10.03
C ASN A 30 -12.04 16.16 -10.14
N MET A 31 -11.60 16.87 -11.16
CA MET A 31 -10.19 17.22 -11.41
C MET A 31 -9.56 18.25 -10.46
N PRO A 32 -10.29 19.22 -9.84
CA PRO A 32 -9.65 20.39 -9.22
C PRO A 32 -8.66 20.09 -8.09
N SER A 33 -8.80 18.97 -7.39
CA SER A 33 -7.91 18.53 -6.30
C SER A 33 -6.74 17.69 -6.78
N TYR A 34 -6.78 17.17 -8.01
CA TYR A 34 -5.68 16.37 -8.54
C TYR A 34 -4.46 17.21 -8.90
N THR A 35 -3.33 16.68 -8.47
CA THR A 35 -2.03 17.31 -8.62
C THR A 35 -0.97 16.25 -8.91
N TYR A 36 0.16 16.66 -9.46
CA TYR A 36 1.28 15.78 -9.68
C TYR A 36 2.61 16.54 -9.63
N TYR A 37 3.67 15.78 -9.53
CA TYR A 37 5.03 16.29 -9.64
C TYR A 37 5.60 15.99 -11.01
N LYS A 38 6.50 16.85 -11.49
CA LYS A 38 7.36 16.59 -12.63
C LYS A 38 8.74 17.16 -12.41
N GLY A 39 9.73 16.54 -13.06
CA GLY A 39 11.12 16.95 -12.96
C GLY A 39 12.06 15.78 -13.22
N LYS A 40 13.33 16.14 -13.49
CA LYS A 40 14.37 15.16 -13.84
C LYS A 40 14.55 14.04 -12.81
N LEU A 41 14.24 14.31 -11.55
CA LEU A 41 14.34 13.32 -10.49
C LEU A 41 13.37 12.14 -10.66
N LEU A 42 12.18 12.35 -11.28
CA LEU A 42 11.23 11.28 -11.55
C LEU A 42 11.71 10.33 -12.66
N GLU A 43 12.46 10.84 -13.65
CA GLU A 43 13.11 9.99 -14.65
C GLU A 43 14.13 9.05 -14.00
N GLN A 44 14.82 9.53 -12.98
CA GLN A 44 15.76 8.74 -12.17
C GLN A 44 15.03 7.68 -11.35
N TYR A 45 13.85 7.99 -10.84
CA TYR A 45 12.99 7.06 -10.11
C TYR A 45 12.55 5.88 -10.98
N LEU A 46 12.14 6.14 -12.22
CA LEU A 46 11.84 5.09 -13.21
C LEU A 46 13.08 4.24 -13.54
N THR A 47 14.22 4.88 -13.71
CA THR A 47 15.51 4.19 -13.91
C THR A 47 15.83 3.27 -12.74
N PHE A 48 15.55 3.69 -11.51
CA PHE A 48 15.72 2.88 -10.31
C PHE A 48 14.93 1.57 -10.38
N PHE A 49 13.65 1.60 -10.76
CA PHE A 49 12.84 0.39 -10.89
C PHE A 49 13.35 -0.54 -12.00
N THR A 50 13.76 0.01 -13.12
CA THR A 50 14.34 -0.76 -14.22
C THR A 50 15.62 -1.48 -13.78
N LEU A 51 16.49 -0.77 -13.08
CA LEU A 51 17.76 -1.33 -12.57
C LEU A 51 17.54 -2.37 -11.47
N LEU A 52 16.53 -2.20 -10.61
CA LEU A 52 16.15 -3.23 -9.64
C LEU A 52 15.70 -4.53 -10.34
N GLN A 53 14.96 -4.41 -11.41
CA GLN A 53 14.52 -5.56 -12.20
C GLN A 53 15.70 -6.28 -12.88
N GLU A 54 16.65 -5.52 -13.45
CA GLU A 54 17.86 -6.06 -14.03
C GLU A 54 18.76 -6.74 -13.00
N ALA A 55 18.99 -6.11 -11.84
CA ALA A 55 19.77 -6.68 -10.75
C ALA A 55 19.26 -8.05 -10.34
N ARG A 56 17.94 -8.17 -10.25
CA ARG A 56 17.29 -9.44 -9.93
C ARG A 56 17.50 -10.50 -11.01
N SER A 57 17.37 -10.12 -12.28
CA SER A 57 17.60 -11.04 -13.40
C SER A 57 19.03 -11.60 -13.40
N LYS A 58 19.98 -10.77 -12.97
CA LYS A 58 21.41 -11.10 -12.88
C LYS A 58 21.82 -11.69 -11.51
N LYS A 59 20.88 -11.89 -10.57
CA LYS A 59 21.14 -12.32 -9.18
C LYS A 59 22.13 -11.42 -8.42
N VAL A 60 22.20 -10.14 -8.77
CA VAL A 60 23.03 -9.14 -8.09
C VAL A 60 22.25 -8.59 -6.88
N TYR A 61 22.97 -8.30 -5.79
CA TYR A 61 22.34 -7.77 -4.57
C TYR A 61 21.79 -6.35 -4.80
N PRO A 62 20.50 -6.09 -4.57
CA PRO A 62 19.87 -4.81 -4.89
C PRO A 62 20.51 -3.61 -4.17
N GLN A 63 21.03 -3.80 -2.95
CA GLN A 63 21.58 -2.70 -2.15
C GLN A 63 22.79 -2.02 -2.84
N ALA A 64 23.69 -2.78 -3.42
CA ALA A 64 24.85 -2.21 -4.16
C ALA A 64 24.40 -1.33 -5.33
N MET A 65 23.30 -1.69 -5.98
CA MET A 65 22.70 -0.89 -7.05
C MET A 65 22.00 0.35 -6.53
N ILE A 66 21.24 0.24 -5.44
CA ILE A 66 20.63 1.40 -4.75
C ILE A 66 21.71 2.41 -4.36
N ASP A 67 22.80 1.96 -3.79
CA ASP A 67 23.92 2.81 -3.39
C ASP A 67 24.64 3.44 -4.60
N SER A 68 24.72 2.71 -5.72
CA SER A 68 25.24 3.25 -6.98
C SER A 68 24.34 4.34 -7.56
N ILE A 69 23.02 4.15 -7.55
CA ILE A 69 22.04 5.14 -8.00
C ILE A 69 22.08 6.38 -7.10
N ARG A 70 22.13 6.20 -5.77
CA ARG A 70 22.27 7.32 -4.83
C ARG A 70 23.57 8.12 -5.05
N ARG A 71 24.66 7.45 -5.39
CA ARG A 71 25.92 8.13 -5.73
C ARG A 71 25.83 8.91 -7.05
N MET A 72 25.19 8.36 -8.08
CA MET A 72 25.05 8.99 -9.40
C MET A 72 24.08 10.18 -9.36
N TYR A 73 23.03 10.10 -8.61
CA TYR A 73 21.91 11.02 -8.70
C TYR A 73 21.67 11.87 -7.43
N GLY A 74 22.41 11.61 -6.35
CA GLY A 74 22.26 12.27 -5.07
C GLY A 74 21.05 11.77 -4.25
N PRO A 75 20.78 12.41 -3.11
CA PRO A 75 19.62 12.08 -2.29
C PRO A 75 18.33 12.45 -3.01
N PHE A 76 17.32 11.62 -2.88
CA PHE A 76 16.00 11.88 -3.43
C PHE A 76 15.31 12.99 -2.62
N SER A 77 15.05 14.14 -3.23
CA SER A 77 14.35 15.25 -2.60
C SER A 77 13.20 15.74 -3.47
N LEU A 78 12.00 15.80 -2.89
CA LEU A 78 10.82 16.38 -3.56
C LEU A 78 10.97 17.89 -3.83
N ASP A 79 11.84 18.59 -3.10
CA ASP A 79 12.05 20.04 -3.25
C ASP A 79 12.56 20.44 -4.66
N SER A 80 13.16 19.49 -5.40
CA SER A 80 13.61 19.70 -6.77
C SER A 80 12.53 19.48 -7.83
N LEU A 81 11.31 19.07 -7.42
CA LEU A 81 10.21 18.75 -8.32
C LEU A 81 9.27 19.93 -8.47
N GLN A 82 8.77 20.12 -9.70
CA GLN A 82 7.73 21.10 -9.98
C GLN A 82 6.36 20.51 -9.64
N TYR A 83 5.63 21.18 -8.76
CA TYR A 83 4.25 20.86 -8.43
C TYR A 83 3.29 21.39 -9.50
N CYS A 84 2.42 20.55 -10.03
CA CYS A 84 1.48 20.86 -11.09
C CYS A 84 0.06 20.51 -10.67
N LYS A 85 -0.92 21.31 -11.11
CA LYS A 85 -2.36 21.04 -10.91
C LYS A 85 -2.97 20.57 -12.23
N ASP A 86 -3.70 19.46 -12.21
CA ASP A 86 -4.33 18.90 -13.40
C ASP A 86 -5.27 19.91 -14.09
N VAL A 87 -6.08 20.59 -13.32
CA VAL A 87 -7.00 21.62 -13.82
C VAL A 87 -6.28 22.73 -14.61
N VAL A 88 -4.97 22.89 -14.43
CA VAL A 88 -4.14 23.89 -15.14
C VAL A 88 -3.42 23.28 -16.33
N THR A 89 -2.97 22.04 -16.21
CA THR A 89 -1.99 21.44 -17.14
C THR A 89 -2.58 20.44 -18.13
N VAL A 90 -3.69 19.76 -17.78
CA VAL A 90 -4.32 18.77 -18.68
C VAL A 90 -4.88 19.47 -19.92
N ASP A 91 -4.48 19.04 -21.11
CA ASP A 91 -5.01 19.57 -22.37
C ASP A 91 -6.18 18.75 -22.91
N SER A 92 -6.84 19.31 -23.93
CA SER A 92 -8.02 18.69 -24.55
C SER A 92 -7.69 17.41 -25.31
N ALA A 93 -6.51 17.33 -25.95
CA ALA A 93 -6.10 16.15 -26.69
C ALA A 93 -5.90 14.96 -25.77
N TYR A 94 -5.23 15.15 -24.64
CA TYR A 94 -5.03 14.13 -23.62
C TYR A 94 -6.35 13.59 -23.08
N LEU A 95 -7.25 14.48 -22.68
CA LEU A 95 -8.51 14.09 -22.07
C LEU A 95 -9.43 13.37 -23.07
N CYS A 96 -9.50 13.86 -24.31
CA CYS A 96 -10.26 13.18 -25.37
C CYS A 96 -9.68 11.79 -25.69
N ASN A 97 -8.36 11.66 -25.77
CA ASN A 97 -7.72 10.36 -25.97
C ASN A 97 -8.08 9.37 -24.84
N ASN A 98 -7.98 9.84 -23.58
CA ASN A 98 -8.35 9.00 -22.43
C ASN A 98 -9.80 8.56 -22.47
N ILE A 99 -10.74 9.47 -22.79
CA ILE A 99 -12.18 9.18 -22.87
C ILE A 99 -12.44 8.18 -24.00
N ASP A 100 -11.91 8.43 -25.18
CA ASP A 100 -12.16 7.57 -26.36
C ASP A 100 -11.62 6.15 -26.12
N TRP A 101 -10.43 5.98 -25.54
CA TRP A 101 -9.90 4.66 -25.17
C TRP A 101 -10.69 3.98 -24.06
N ALA A 102 -11.14 4.72 -23.06
CA ALA A 102 -11.95 4.15 -21.98
C ALA A 102 -13.30 3.65 -22.51
N PHE A 103 -13.97 4.42 -23.38
CA PHE A 103 -15.22 4.00 -24.02
C PHE A 103 -15.01 2.80 -24.93
N LYS A 104 -13.93 2.77 -25.73
CA LYS A 104 -13.59 1.63 -26.56
C LYS A 104 -13.57 0.34 -25.75
N VAL A 105 -12.79 0.29 -24.67
CA VAL A 105 -12.66 -0.95 -23.88
C VAL A 105 -13.94 -1.28 -23.09
N TRP A 106 -14.70 -0.28 -22.66
CA TRP A 106 -15.96 -0.52 -21.96
C TRP A 106 -17.03 -1.11 -22.90
N GLN A 107 -17.12 -0.61 -24.14
CA GLN A 107 -18.17 -1.02 -25.10
C GLN A 107 -17.82 -2.26 -25.93
N GLU A 108 -16.52 -2.48 -26.23
CA GLU A 108 -16.08 -3.57 -27.08
C GLU A 108 -15.79 -4.87 -26.30
N GLN A 109 -15.50 -4.79 -25.00
CA GLN A 109 -15.21 -5.99 -24.21
C GLN A 109 -16.50 -6.64 -23.69
N PRO A 110 -16.60 -8.01 -23.72
CA PRO A 110 -17.81 -8.71 -23.27
C PRO A 110 -18.21 -8.37 -21.83
N TRP A 111 -17.25 -8.26 -20.92
CA TRP A 111 -17.49 -7.95 -19.50
C TRP A 111 -17.95 -6.52 -19.25
N GLY A 112 -17.82 -5.63 -20.22
CA GLY A 112 -18.34 -4.25 -20.12
C GLY A 112 -19.87 -4.18 -20.09
N LYS A 113 -20.59 -5.22 -20.54
CA LYS A 113 -22.06 -5.27 -20.50
C LYS A 113 -22.64 -5.14 -19.08
N ASN A 114 -21.96 -5.70 -18.08
CA ASN A 114 -22.38 -5.67 -16.70
C ASN A 114 -21.69 -4.57 -15.88
N VAL A 115 -21.07 -3.60 -16.54
CA VAL A 115 -20.50 -2.41 -15.89
C VAL A 115 -21.42 -1.23 -16.11
N SER A 116 -21.99 -0.71 -15.02
CA SER A 116 -22.83 0.47 -15.07
C SER A 116 -22.05 1.71 -15.54
N PHE A 117 -22.76 2.73 -16.07
CA PHE A 117 -22.08 3.98 -16.44
C PHE A 117 -21.43 4.68 -15.22
N ALA A 118 -22.00 4.54 -14.03
CA ALA A 118 -21.42 5.06 -12.79
C ALA A 118 -20.10 4.35 -12.46
N ASP A 119 -20.09 3.01 -12.50
CA ASP A 119 -18.88 2.22 -12.25
C ASP A 119 -17.82 2.42 -13.33
N PHE A 120 -18.25 2.58 -14.60
CA PHE A 120 -17.37 2.97 -15.67
C PHE A 120 -16.67 4.30 -15.38
N CYS A 121 -17.43 5.32 -14.96
CA CYS A 121 -16.88 6.63 -14.64
C CYS A 121 -15.91 6.58 -13.46
N GLU A 122 -16.22 5.78 -12.44
CA GLU A 122 -15.41 5.72 -11.22
C GLU A 122 -14.17 4.82 -11.38
N TYR A 123 -14.31 3.66 -12.02
CA TYR A 123 -13.29 2.62 -11.97
C TYR A 123 -12.52 2.38 -13.27
N ILE A 124 -13.06 2.75 -14.44
CA ILE A 124 -12.42 2.52 -15.75
C ILE A 124 -11.95 3.83 -16.40
N LEU A 125 -12.79 4.85 -16.37
CA LEU A 125 -12.55 6.14 -17.03
C LEU A 125 -11.38 6.95 -16.46
N PRO A 126 -11.04 6.91 -15.14
CA PRO A 126 -9.98 7.74 -14.59
C PRO A 126 -8.66 7.62 -15.32
N TYR A 127 -8.00 8.75 -15.54
CA TYR A 127 -6.73 8.84 -16.28
C TYR A 127 -5.51 8.68 -15.39
N ARG A 128 -5.68 8.68 -14.07
CA ARG A 128 -4.65 8.54 -13.04
C ARG A 128 -5.13 7.76 -11.83
N ILE A 129 -4.21 7.40 -10.95
CA ILE A 129 -4.49 6.77 -9.66
C ILE A 129 -4.18 7.77 -8.53
N GLY A 130 -3.01 8.39 -8.54
CA GLY A 130 -2.50 9.27 -7.49
C GLY A 130 -1.87 10.55 -8.07
N ASP A 131 -0.64 10.83 -7.69
CA ASP A 131 0.13 12.03 -8.02
C ASP A 131 1.22 11.80 -9.07
N GLU A 132 1.10 10.74 -9.86
CA GLU A 132 2.01 10.40 -10.95
C GLU A 132 1.97 11.40 -12.10
N THR A 133 3.08 11.51 -12.82
CA THR A 133 3.17 12.28 -14.07
C THR A 133 2.23 11.71 -15.12
N LEU A 134 1.51 12.55 -15.85
CA LEU A 134 0.55 12.13 -16.87
C LEU A 134 1.25 11.66 -18.15
N SER A 135 0.77 10.56 -18.74
CA SER A 135 1.23 10.02 -20.02
C SER A 135 0.09 9.39 -20.81
N TYR A 136 0.28 9.17 -22.12
CA TYR A 136 -0.69 8.47 -23.00
C TYR A 136 -0.50 6.96 -22.85
N TRP A 137 -1.02 6.37 -21.79
CA TRP A 137 -0.72 4.99 -21.39
C TRP A 137 -1.69 3.91 -21.86
N ARG A 138 -2.96 4.29 -22.16
CA ARG A 138 -4.03 3.29 -22.38
C ARG A 138 -3.76 2.38 -23.55
N GLU A 139 -3.32 2.94 -24.67
CA GLU A 139 -3.08 2.18 -25.90
C GLU A 139 -1.94 1.17 -25.74
N ASP A 140 -0.81 1.60 -25.16
CA ASP A 140 0.36 0.74 -25.00
C ASP A 140 0.07 -0.42 -24.05
N ILE A 141 -0.59 -0.14 -22.92
CA ILE A 141 -0.99 -1.16 -21.96
C ILE A 141 -2.04 -2.10 -22.59
N TYR A 142 -3.01 -1.54 -23.30
CA TYR A 142 -4.01 -2.35 -24.03
C TYR A 142 -3.33 -3.31 -25.00
N ARG A 143 -2.48 -2.82 -25.90
CA ARG A 143 -1.79 -3.65 -26.89
C ARG A 143 -0.96 -4.76 -26.25
N LYS A 144 -0.31 -4.47 -25.14
CA LYS A 144 0.55 -5.42 -24.43
C LYS A 144 -0.24 -6.53 -23.73
N TYR A 145 -1.34 -6.18 -23.07
CA TYR A 145 -2.04 -7.10 -22.16
C TYR A 145 -3.35 -7.66 -22.69
N ASN A 146 -4.00 -7.03 -23.69
CA ASN A 146 -5.27 -7.49 -24.26
C ASN A 146 -5.23 -8.93 -24.78
N PRO A 147 -4.13 -9.41 -25.44
CA PRO A 147 -4.06 -10.80 -25.90
C PRO A 147 -4.12 -11.85 -24.78
N LEU A 148 -3.88 -11.47 -23.51
CA LEU A 148 -4.00 -12.39 -22.38
C LEU A 148 -5.43 -12.88 -22.14
N LEU A 149 -6.42 -12.19 -22.68
CA LEU A 149 -7.84 -12.48 -22.52
C LEU A 149 -8.48 -13.10 -23.78
N ASP A 150 -7.69 -13.43 -24.81
CA ASP A 150 -8.24 -14.04 -26.04
C ASP A 150 -8.88 -15.40 -25.77
N SER A 151 -8.28 -16.22 -24.92
CA SER A 151 -8.86 -17.51 -24.51
C SER A 151 -10.15 -17.34 -23.70
N LEU A 152 -10.29 -16.27 -22.93
CA LEU A 152 -11.55 -15.95 -22.25
C LEU A 152 -12.63 -15.58 -23.27
N ARG A 153 -12.33 -14.70 -24.22
CA ARG A 153 -13.29 -14.28 -25.27
C ARG A 153 -13.81 -15.45 -26.11
N ALA A 154 -12.97 -16.45 -26.34
CA ALA A 154 -13.32 -17.67 -27.05
C ALA A 154 -14.00 -18.74 -26.18
N SER A 155 -14.15 -18.51 -24.87
CA SER A 155 -14.71 -19.49 -23.95
C SER A 155 -16.22 -19.61 -24.11
N THR A 156 -16.69 -20.86 -24.15
CA THR A 156 -18.13 -21.19 -24.09
C THR A 156 -18.55 -21.69 -22.71
N VAL A 157 -17.62 -21.81 -21.78
CA VAL A 157 -17.83 -22.35 -20.42
C VAL A 157 -17.84 -21.27 -19.38
N LEU A 158 -16.96 -20.25 -19.53
CA LEU A 158 -16.84 -19.16 -18.58
C LEU A 158 -17.86 -18.06 -18.87
N ASP A 159 -18.32 -17.41 -17.84
CA ASP A 159 -19.18 -16.22 -17.96
C ASP A 159 -18.32 -15.00 -18.38
N ILE A 160 -18.21 -14.82 -19.69
CA ILE A 160 -17.38 -13.76 -20.30
C ILE A 160 -17.94 -12.35 -20.04
N GLU A 161 -19.19 -12.24 -19.61
CA GLU A 161 -19.84 -10.97 -19.30
C GLU A 161 -19.63 -10.55 -17.84
N ASP A 162 -19.09 -11.42 -16.99
CA ASP A 162 -18.74 -11.07 -15.61
C ASP A 162 -17.36 -10.41 -15.53
N PRO A 163 -17.25 -9.14 -15.09
CA PRO A 163 -15.97 -8.46 -14.95
C PRO A 163 -15.02 -9.14 -13.97
N LEU A 164 -15.53 -9.85 -12.95
CA LEU A 164 -14.69 -10.63 -12.04
C LEU A 164 -14.01 -11.82 -12.72
N VAL A 165 -14.72 -12.50 -13.65
CA VAL A 165 -14.13 -13.61 -14.42
C VAL A 165 -12.98 -13.08 -15.28
N ALA A 166 -13.17 -11.91 -15.92
CA ALA A 166 -12.11 -11.25 -16.68
C ALA A 166 -10.92 -10.87 -15.79
N ALA A 167 -11.18 -10.30 -14.61
CA ALA A 167 -10.16 -9.96 -13.63
C ALA A 167 -9.34 -11.20 -13.20
N ARG A 168 -10.00 -12.32 -12.90
CA ARG A 168 -9.33 -13.57 -12.50
C ARG A 168 -8.44 -14.11 -13.61
N CYS A 169 -8.94 -14.19 -14.85
CA CYS A 169 -8.16 -14.66 -16.00
C CYS A 169 -6.94 -13.76 -16.24
N LEU A 170 -7.13 -12.44 -16.17
CA LEU A 170 -6.04 -11.47 -16.30
C LEU A 170 -5.00 -11.65 -15.20
N CYS A 171 -5.40 -11.57 -13.94
CA CYS A 171 -4.49 -11.62 -12.80
C CYS A 171 -3.74 -12.97 -12.72
N ASP A 172 -4.37 -14.09 -13.05
CA ASP A 172 -3.69 -15.38 -13.14
C ASP A 172 -2.65 -15.41 -14.27
N SER A 173 -2.93 -14.74 -15.40
CA SER A 173 -1.99 -14.59 -16.51
C SER A 173 -0.80 -13.67 -16.14
N LEU A 174 -1.08 -12.56 -15.45
CA LEU A 174 -0.04 -11.65 -14.95
C LEU A 174 0.90 -12.36 -13.97
N ARG A 175 0.37 -13.12 -13.02
CA ARG A 175 1.15 -13.89 -12.04
C ARG A 175 2.08 -14.91 -12.67
N LYS A 176 1.66 -15.55 -13.76
CA LYS A 176 2.47 -16.55 -14.47
C LYS A 176 3.62 -15.92 -15.27
N ARG A 177 3.41 -14.72 -15.82
CA ARG A 177 4.34 -14.05 -16.72
C ARG A 177 5.29 -13.09 -16.01
N SER A 178 4.80 -12.40 -15.00
CA SER A 178 5.57 -11.36 -14.32
C SER A 178 6.31 -11.93 -13.11
N ARG A 179 7.64 -11.85 -13.16
CA ARG A 179 8.46 -11.96 -11.95
C ARG A 179 8.42 -10.59 -11.27
N PHE A 180 7.49 -10.40 -10.35
CA PHE A 180 7.44 -9.18 -9.54
C PHE A 180 8.50 -9.25 -8.43
N PHE A 181 8.86 -8.08 -7.94
CA PHE A 181 9.81 -7.92 -6.86
C PHE A 181 9.23 -6.98 -5.80
N THR A 182 8.97 -7.53 -4.63
CA THR A 182 8.60 -6.70 -3.48
C THR A 182 9.85 -6.05 -2.92
N THR A 183 9.88 -4.73 -2.89
CA THR A 183 10.96 -3.94 -2.29
C THR A 183 10.38 -2.80 -1.48
N THR A 184 11.12 -2.36 -0.48
CA THR A 184 10.80 -1.15 0.25
C THR A 184 11.10 0.06 -0.64
N VAL A 185 10.07 0.83 -0.94
CA VAL A 185 10.19 2.10 -1.65
C VAL A 185 10.34 3.21 -0.60
N PRO A 186 11.21 4.21 -0.81
CA PRO A 186 11.27 5.35 0.10
C PRO A 186 9.92 6.02 0.25
N GLN A 187 9.53 6.34 1.49
CA GLN A 187 8.26 7.01 1.76
C GLN A 187 8.25 8.43 1.19
N GLY A 188 7.08 8.91 0.82
CA GLY A 188 6.88 10.27 0.31
C GLY A 188 7.22 10.47 -1.17
N LEU A 189 7.56 9.39 -1.90
CA LEU A 189 7.71 9.49 -3.35
C LEU A 189 6.36 9.48 -4.06
N PRO A 190 6.20 10.23 -5.16
CA PRO A 190 5.04 10.15 -6.02
C PRO A 190 4.78 8.72 -6.53
N HIS A 191 3.58 8.45 -6.99
CA HIS A 191 3.28 7.21 -7.71
C HIS A 191 4.16 7.08 -8.96
N VAL A 192 4.56 5.86 -9.30
CA VAL A 192 5.35 5.59 -10.52
C VAL A 192 4.53 5.91 -11.77
N GLY A 193 3.23 5.67 -11.68
CA GLY A 193 2.33 5.81 -12.80
C GLY A 193 2.27 4.59 -13.71
N PRO A 194 1.74 4.75 -14.93
CA PRO A 194 1.51 3.63 -15.85
C PRO A 194 2.78 2.89 -16.27
N GLU A 195 3.94 3.50 -16.17
CA GLU A 195 5.25 2.89 -16.42
C GLU A 195 5.52 1.68 -15.53
N ILE A 196 4.83 1.55 -14.38
CA ILE A 196 4.89 0.36 -13.53
C ILE A 196 4.50 -0.91 -14.28
N ALA A 197 3.66 -0.82 -15.32
CA ALA A 197 3.31 -1.92 -16.19
C ALA A 197 4.50 -2.49 -17.00
N GLN A 198 5.63 -1.78 -17.01
CA GLN A 198 6.85 -2.23 -17.67
C GLN A 198 7.81 -2.94 -16.71
N SER A 199 7.90 -2.50 -15.46
CA SER A 199 8.93 -2.94 -14.52
C SER A 199 8.44 -3.68 -13.27
N VAL A 200 7.15 -3.87 -13.09
CA VAL A 200 6.46 -4.65 -12.01
C VAL A 200 7.31 -4.91 -10.75
N SER A 201 7.67 -3.84 -10.06
CA SER A 201 8.47 -3.91 -8.83
C SER A 201 8.01 -2.83 -7.86
N GLY A 202 8.08 -3.10 -6.57
CA GLY A 202 7.73 -2.13 -5.55
C GLY A 202 7.11 -2.74 -4.31
N SER A 203 6.47 -1.89 -3.53
CA SER A 203 5.67 -2.25 -2.37
C SER A 203 4.24 -2.64 -2.78
N CYS A 204 3.35 -2.81 -1.80
CA CYS A 204 1.93 -3.04 -2.06
C CYS A 204 1.31 -1.91 -2.90
N ARG A 205 1.82 -0.67 -2.81
CA ARG A 205 1.37 0.48 -3.59
C ARG A 205 1.63 0.27 -5.08
N GLU A 206 2.86 0.08 -5.48
CA GLU A 206 3.24 -0.09 -6.88
C GLU A 206 2.62 -1.34 -7.51
N LEU A 207 2.46 -2.40 -6.72
CA LEU A 207 1.84 -3.64 -7.18
C LEU A 207 0.32 -3.48 -7.39
N SER A 208 -0.36 -2.71 -6.54
CA SER A 208 -1.78 -2.38 -6.72
C SER A 208 -1.97 -1.46 -7.93
N ASP A 209 -1.15 -0.42 -8.07
CA ASP A 209 -1.18 0.49 -9.21
C ASP A 209 -1.01 -0.28 -10.54
N TYR A 210 -0.06 -1.22 -10.57
CA TYR A 210 0.14 -2.10 -11.74
C TYR A 210 -1.13 -2.82 -12.15
N VAL A 211 -1.81 -3.47 -11.20
CA VAL A 211 -3.04 -4.20 -11.48
C VAL A 211 -4.13 -3.24 -11.96
N VAL A 212 -4.30 -2.09 -11.30
CA VAL A 212 -5.33 -1.11 -11.64
C VAL A 212 -5.11 -0.53 -13.04
N TYR A 213 -3.89 -0.14 -13.42
CA TYR A 213 -3.62 0.37 -14.76
C TYR A 213 -3.91 -0.67 -15.84
N VAL A 214 -3.51 -1.93 -15.63
CA VAL A 214 -3.78 -3.01 -16.60
C VAL A 214 -5.27 -3.31 -16.68
N CYS A 215 -5.98 -3.36 -15.56
CA CYS A 215 -7.43 -3.56 -15.53
C CYS A 215 -8.18 -2.43 -16.25
N ARG A 216 -7.86 -1.17 -15.95
CA ARG A 216 -8.47 0.00 -16.60
C ARG A 216 -8.24 0.02 -18.10
N ALA A 217 -7.04 -0.36 -18.57
CA ALA A 217 -6.73 -0.45 -19.98
C ALA A 217 -7.53 -1.53 -20.71
N LEU A 218 -8.02 -2.54 -20.01
CA LEU A 218 -8.80 -3.66 -20.55
C LEU A 218 -10.30 -3.58 -20.23
N GLY A 219 -10.77 -2.47 -19.66
CA GLY A 219 -12.18 -2.27 -19.34
C GLY A 219 -12.69 -3.12 -18.17
N ILE A 220 -11.80 -3.51 -17.25
CA ILE A 220 -12.13 -4.26 -16.03
C ILE A 220 -12.20 -3.28 -14.85
N PRO A 221 -13.38 -3.10 -14.21
CA PRO A 221 -13.53 -2.19 -13.08
C PRO A 221 -12.80 -2.73 -11.84
N CYS A 222 -12.03 -1.89 -11.19
CA CYS A 222 -11.39 -2.20 -9.92
C CYS A 222 -11.01 -0.92 -9.16
N ALA A 223 -10.89 -1.04 -7.85
CA ALA A 223 -10.50 0.05 -6.96
C ALA A 223 -9.29 -0.32 -6.11
N ILE A 224 -8.63 0.68 -5.53
CA ILE A 224 -7.64 0.49 -4.47
C ILE A 224 -8.34 0.71 -3.13
N ASP A 225 -8.32 -0.32 -2.30
CA ASP A 225 -8.73 -0.24 -0.91
C ASP A 225 -7.48 -0.32 -0.02
N PHE A 226 -7.48 0.45 1.06
CA PHE A 226 -6.31 0.54 1.92
C PHE A 226 -6.68 0.79 3.38
N MET A 227 -5.80 0.36 4.27
CA MET A 227 -5.81 0.74 5.68
C MET A 227 -4.66 1.71 5.94
N PRO A 228 -4.91 2.87 6.52
CA PRO A 228 -3.84 3.82 6.86
C PRO A 228 -2.81 3.21 7.80
N LEU A 229 -3.27 2.34 8.70
CA LEU A 229 -2.46 1.69 9.71
C LEU A 229 -2.99 0.30 10.03
N HIS A 230 -2.11 -0.69 10.14
CA HIS A 230 -2.40 -1.97 10.76
C HIS A 230 -2.76 -1.81 12.23
N GLY A 231 -3.81 -2.45 12.71
CA GLY A 231 -4.20 -2.40 14.12
C GLY A 231 -3.19 -3.03 15.09
N GLY A 232 -2.29 -3.88 14.62
CA GLY A 232 -1.22 -4.50 15.39
C GLY A 232 0.15 -4.38 14.73
N GLY A 233 0.32 -3.44 13.82
CA GLY A 233 1.54 -3.21 13.04
C GLY A 233 1.90 -1.73 12.95
N ASN A 234 2.96 -1.44 12.20
CA ASN A 234 3.54 -0.10 12.15
C ASN A 234 3.36 0.62 10.82
N ASP A 235 2.81 -0.04 9.83
CA ASP A 235 2.69 0.47 8.46
C ASP A 235 1.26 0.29 7.97
N GLY A 236 0.83 1.14 7.03
CA GLY A 236 -0.39 0.92 6.27
C GLY A 236 -0.24 -0.22 5.26
N HIS A 237 -1.35 -0.60 4.64
CA HIS A 237 -1.37 -1.60 3.58
C HIS A 237 -2.47 -1.29 2.58
N GLN A 238 -2.27 -1.68 1.32
CA GLN A 238 -3.29 -1.54 0.28
C GLN A 238 -3.37 -2.77 -0.60
N TRP A 239 -4.52 -2.93 -1.24
CA TRP A 239 -4.85 -4.02 -2.15
C TRP A 239 -5.83 -3.56 -3.21
N VAL A 240 -6.06 -4.40 -4.21
CA VAL A 240 -7.05 -4.13 -5.25
C VAL A 240 -8.36 -4.82 -4.92
N SER A 241 -9.46 -4.11 -5.02
CA SER A 241 -10.81 -4.65 -4.86
C SER A 241 -11.55 -4.76 -6.19
N PHE A 242 -12.41 -5.76 -6.29
CA PHE A 242 -13.22 -6.09 -7.46
C PHE A 242 -14.64 -6.41 -7.02
N THR A 243 -15.59 -6.21 -7.91
CA THR A 243 -16.97 -6.67 -7.73
C THR A 243 -17.37 -7.59 -8.88
N ASP A 244 -18.11 -8.65 -8.57
CA ASP A 244 -18.76 -9.45 -9.61
C ASP A 244 -20.04 -8.75 -10.11
N LYS A 245 -20.66 -9.30 -11.13
CA LYS A 245 -21.90 -8.77 -11.69
C LYS A 245 -23.11 -8.78 -10.72
N TYR A 246 -22.98 -9.41 -9.55
CA TYR A 246 -23.99 -9.46 -8.49
C TYR A 246 -23.70 -8.50 -7.34
N GLY A 247 -22.56 -7.77 -7.40
CA GLY A 247 -22.13 -6.84 -6.36
C GLY A 247 -21.38 -7.47 -5.20
N THR A 248 -20.97 -8.75 -5.31
CA THR A 248 -20.12 -9.38 -4.29
C THR A 248 -18.72 -8.84 -4.37
N LEU A 249 -18.15 -8.49 -3.21
CA LEU A 249 -16.82 -7.88 -3.10
C LEU A 249 -15.72 -8.95 -3.03
N TYR A 250 -14.67 -8.74 -3.80
CA TYR A 250 -13.44 -9.53 -3.86
C TYR A 250 -12.22 -8.63 -3.70
N PHE A 251 -11.09 -9.22 -3.31
CA PHE A 251 -9.83 -8.49 -3.15
C PHE A 251 -8.63 -9.30 -3.65
N GLN A 252 -7.56 -8.59 -3.97
CA GLN A 252 -6.29 -9.18 -4.33
C GLN A 252 -5.12 -8.41 -3.69
N GLU A 253 -4.33 -9.08 -2.90
CA GLU A 253 -2.98 -8.66 -2.54
C GLU A 253 -2.03 -9.28 -3.59
N TYR A 254 -1.73 -8.50 -4.64
CA TYR A 254 -0.91 -9.05 -5.73
C TYR A 254 0.48 -9.46 -5.21
N PRO A 255 0.97 -10.66 -5.51
CA PRO A 255 0.56 -11.57 -6.58
C PRO A 255 -0.36 -12.72 -6.12
N ASP A 256 -1.06 -12.60 -5.06
CA ASP A 256 -2.01 -13.62 -4.63
C ASP A 256 -3.16 -13.79 -5.64
N LYS A 257 -3.96 -14.86 -5.48
CA LYS A 257 -5.21 -15.01 -6.23
C LYS A 257 -6.26 -14.04 -5.72
N ILE A 258 -7.18 -13.65 -6.59
CA ILE A 258 -8.39 -12.92 -6.19
C ILE A 258 -9.24 -13.81 -5.28
N LYS A 259 -9.58 -13.32 -4.09
CA LYS A 259 -10.34 -13.98 -3.04
C LYS A 259 -11.60 -13.19 -2.73
N GLU A 260 -12.68 -13.87 -2.42
CA GLU A 260 -13.89 -13.24 -1.89
C GLU A 260 -13.60 -12.60 -0.52
N VAL A 261 -14.16 -11.42 -0.28
CA VAL A 261 -14.08 -10.76 1.02
C VAL A 261 -14.97 -11.52 2.00
N ARG A 262 -14.34 -12.22 2.93
CA ARG A 262 -15.01 -12.90 4.04
C ARG A 262 -14.64 -12.20 5.32
N LYS A 263 -15.59 -11.48 5.91
CA LYS A 263 -15.38 -10.67 7.12
C LYS A 263 -14.79 -11.46 8.30
N ASP A 264 -15.02 -12.77 8.33
CA ASP A 264 -14.51 -13.69 9.37
C ASP A 264 -13.10 -14.22 9.11
N LYS A 265 -12.57 -14.06 7.88
CA LYS A 265 -11.29 -14.63 7.44
C LYS A 265 -10.34 -13.62 6.81
N MET A 266 -10.68 -12.35 6.87
CA MET A 266 -9.87 -11.32 6.24
C MET A 266 -8.49 -11.22 6.88
N CYS A 267 -7.49 -11.46 5.99
CA CYS A 267 -6.09 -11.04 6.14
C CYS A 267 -5.65 -10.83 7.58
N GLY A 268 -5.35 -11.82 8.35
CA GLY A 268 -4.78 -11.87 9.71
C GLY A 268 -4.42 -10.59 10.49
N ALA A 269 -4.65 -9.42 9.92
CA ALA A 269 -4.31 -8.13 10.48
C ALA A 269 -5.59 -7.38 10.90
N SER A 270 -5.64 -6.95 12.14
CA SER A 270 -6.63 -5.98 12.63
C SER A 270 -6.54 -4.70 11.84
N LYS A 271 -7.69 -4.17 11.41
CA LYS A 271 -7.81 -2.95 10.62
C LYS A 271 -8.70 -1.98 11.39
N ILE A 272 -8.15 -0.89 11.92
CA ILE A 272 -8.98 0.10 12.61
C ILE A 272 -9.97 0.70 11.62
N LYS A 273 -9.47 1.08 10.44
CA LYS A 273 -10.24 1.65 9.34
C LYS A 273 -9.77 1.12 7.99
N VAL A 274 -10.70 1.02 7.05
CA VAL A 274 -10.41 0.74 5.63
C VAL A 274 -11.05 1.82 4.79
N TYR A 275 -10.28 2.39 3.88
CA TYR A 275 -10.72 3.40 2.92
C TYR A 275 -10.55 2.87 1.49
N ARG A 276 -11.37 3.40 0.58
CA ARG A 276 -11.27 3.19 -0.86
C ARG A 276 -10.85 4.48 -1.52
N ASN A 277 -9.86 4.41 -2.40
CA ASN A 277 -9.54 5.51 -3.29
C ASN A 277 -10.63 5.65 -4.36
N THR A 278 -11.14 6.87 -4.52
CA THR A 278 -12.13 7.23 -5.53
C THR A 278 -11.55 8.27 -6.48
N PHE A 279 -12.01 8.28 -7.72
CA PHE A 279 -11.72 9.43 -8.60
C PHE A 279 -12.68 10.59 -8.31
N SER A 280 -13.91 10.27 -7.96
CA SER A 280 -14.88 11.26 -7.55
C SER A 280 -14.55 11.89 -6.21
N LEU A 281 -14.87 13.17 -6.10
CA LEU A 281 -14.76 13.92 -4.84
C LEU A 281 -15.79 13.44 -3.82
N ASN A 282 -15.35 13.06 -2.65
CA ASN A 282 -16.22 12.91 -1.48
C ASN A 282 -16.66 14.31 -1.00
N ARG A 283 -17.72 14.82 -1.63
CA ARG A 283 -18.22 16.20 -1.40
C ARG A 283 -18.71 16.40 0.04
N ILE A 284 -19.21 15.34 0.67
CA ILE A 284 -19.65 15.40 2.07
C ILE A 284 -18.45 15.62 2.96
N MET A 285 -17.42 14.79 2.82
CA MET A 285 -16.19 14.93 3.60
C MET A 285 -15.51 16.29 3.33
N GLN A 286 -15.46 16.73 2.07
CA GLN A 286 -14.87 18.02 1.71
C GLN A 286 -15.63 19.19 2.37
N ALA A 287 -16.96 19.18 2.33
CA ALA A 287 -17.78 20.22 2.94
C ALA A 287 -17.61 20.23 4.48
N GLU A 288 -17.61 19.06 5.11
CA GLU A 288 -17.40 18.94 6.56
C GLU A 288 -16.00 19.44 6.97
N MET A 289 -14.96 19.05 6.25
CA MET A 289 -13.60 19.52 6.52
C MET A 289 -13.45 21.04 6.35
N GLN A 290 -14.11 21.63 5.35
CA GLN A 290 -14.15 23.09 5.17
C GLN A 290 -14.91 23.79 6.29
N ARG A 291 -16.03 23.22 6.75
CA ARG A 291 -16.85 23.76 7.84
C ARG A 291 -16.14 23.70 9.19
N LEU A 292 -15.39 22.63 9.43
CA LEU A 292 -14.73 22.37 10.72
C LEU A 292 -13.37 23.06 10.90
N ASP A 293 -12.86 23.69 9.81
CA ASP A 293 -11.67 24.55 9.81
C ASP A 293 -10.31 23.85 10.12
N THR A 294 -9.31 24.59 10.05
CA THR A 294 -7.85 24.64 10.12
C THR A 294 -7.08 23.48 10.80
N ALA A 295 -7.70 22.70 11.68
CA ALA A 295 -7.06 21.64 12.44
C ALA A 295 -7.18 20.25 11.77
N VAL A 296 -7.28 20.21 10.43
CA VAL A 296 -7.37 18.95 9.68
C VAL A 296 -5.97 18.40 9.41
N VAL A 297 -5.73 17.16 9.84
CA VAL A 297 -4.49 16.45 9.49
C VAL A 297 -4.39 16.19 8.00
N PRO A 298 -3.18 16.13 7.42
CA PRO A 298 -3.00 16.01 5.96
C PRO A 298 -3.79 14.88 5.31
N PHE A 299 -3.85 13.72 5.95
CA PHE A 299 -4.57 12.55 5.43
C PHE A 299 -6.05 12.85 5.11
N PHE A 300 -6.77 13.54 6.00
CA PHE A 300 -8.20 13.86 5.79
C PHE A 300 -8.44 15.11 4.94
N ARG A 301 -7.39 15.73 4.39
CA ARG A 301 -7.54 16.78 3.38
C ARG A 301 -7.72 16.23 1.97
N ASP A 302 -7.42 14.94 1.78
CA ASP A 302 -7.68 14.27 0.51
C ASP A 302 -9.18 13.97 0.37
N PRO A 303 -9.90 14.60 -0.56
CA PRO A 303 -11.31 14.36 -0.76
C PRO A 303 -11.61 13.12 -1.63
N HIS A 304 -10.60 12.36 -2.01
CA HIS A 304 -10.71 11.20 -2.91
C HIS A 304 -10.72 9.87 -2.16
N ILE A 305 -11.23 9.86 -0.94
CA ILE A 305 -11.37 8.66 -0.13
C ILE A 305 -12.80 8.50 0.38
N VAL A 306 -13.25 7.24 0.46
CA VAL A 306 -14.50 6.86 1.11
C VAL A 306 -14.24 5.75 2.12
N ASP A 307 -14.98 5.76 3.22
CA ASP A 307 -14.88 4.74 4.26
C ASP A 307 -15.62 3.47 3.81
N VAL A 308 -14.91 2.35 3.75
CA VAL A 308 -15.44 1.02 3.41
C VAL A 308 -15.16 0.00 4.52
N THR A 309 -14.92 0.44 5.74
CA THR A 309 -14.60 -0.43 6.88
C THR A 309 -15.66 -1.49 7.10
N ALA A 310 -16.94 -1.12 6.95
CA ALA A 310 -18.07 -2.04 7.13
C ALA A 310 -18.05 -3.22 6.14
N ASP A 311 -17.44 -3.07 4.97
CA ASP A 311 -17.33 -4.14 3.97
C ASP A 311 -16.31 -5.20 4.39
N TYR A 312 -15.30 -4.82 5.19
CA TYR A 312 -14.16 -5.65 5.54
C TYR A 312 -14.16 -6.16 6.98
N ALA A 313 -14.67 -5.40 7.91
CA ALA A 313 -14.60 -5.72 9.33
C ALA A 313 -15.77 -6.61 9.79
N LYS A 314 -15.47 -7.72 10.50
CA LYS A 314 -16.46 -8.54 11.17
C LYS A 314 -16.90 -7.95 12.50
N THR A 315 -15.91 -7.61 13.31
CA THR A 315 -16.11 -7.02 14.64
C THR A 315 -15.88 -5.51 14.53
N TYR A 316 -16.94 -4.76 14.22
CA TYR A 316 -16.87 -3.32 14.18
C TYR A 316 -18.05 -2.70 14.92
N LYS A 317 -17.88 -1.49 15.41
CA LYS A 317 -18.97 -0.66 15.93
C LYS A 317 -19.38 0.32 14.84
N LYS A 318 -20.65 0.24 14.40
CA LYS A 318 -21.21 1.23 13.49
C LYS A 318 -21.10 2.65 14.07
N LYS A 319 -21.19 2.76 15.39
CA LYS A 319 -20.94 3.99 16.16
C LYS A 319 -20.14 3.62 17.41
N LEU A 320 -18.88 4.05 17.48
CA LEU A 320 -18.03 3.92 18.65
C LEU A 320 -18.16 5.20 19.47
N GLU A 321 -18.96 5.18 20.52
CA GLU A 321 -19.10 6.30 21.46
C GLU A 321 -18.00 6.22 22.52
N ILE A 322 -17.29 7.33 22.71
CA ILE A 322 -16.24 7.45 23.73
C ILE A 322 -16.86 7.99 25.02
N PRO A 323 -16.83 7.25 26.13
CA PRO A 323 -17.38 7.74 27.40
C PRO A 323 -16.67 9.01 27.88
N ALA A 324 -17.41 9.99 28.35
CA ALA A 324 -16.87 11.23 28.88
C ALA A 324 -15.87 10.98 30.05
N SER A 325 -16.05 9.90 30.82
CA SER A 325 -15.16 9.50 31.90
C SER A 325 -13.78 9.09 31.44
N MET A 326 -13.59 8.76 30.15
CA MET A 326 -12.29 8.45 29.57
C MET A 326 -11.55 9.70 29.08
N LEU A 327 -12.23 10.82 28.93
CA LEU A 327 -11.64 12.05 28.43
C LEU A 327 -10.95 12.84 29.53
N TYR A 328 -9.77 13.36 29.25
CA TYR A 328 -9.10 14.29 30.14
C TYR A 328 -9.90 15.57 30.31
N SER A 329 -9.86 16.16 31.48
CA SER A 329 -10.54 17.42 31.75
C SER A 329 -10.00 18.57 30.90
N GLY A 330 -10.89 19.42 30.40
CA GLY A 330 -10.55 20.60 29.61
C GLY A 330 -11.44 20.78 28.38
N LYS A 331 -11.23 21.88 27.65
CA LYS A 331 -11.93 22.16 26.39
C LYS A 331 -10.97 22.01 25.20
N PRO A 332 -11.36 21.25 24.17
CA PRO A 332 -10.58 21.20 22.94
C PRO A 332 -10.59 22.58 22.25
N ARG A 333 -9.48 22.94 21.63
CA ARG A 333 -9.42 24.11 20.75
C ARG A 333 -9.97 23.81 19.35
N SER A 334 -9.83 22.57 18.94
CA SER A 334 -10.37 22.06 17.67
C SER A 334 -11.72 21.41 17.90
N ARG A 335 -12.63 21.58 16.96
CA ARG A 335 -13.91 20.84 16.90
C ARG A 335 -13.78 19.48 16.24
N ILE A 336 -12.56 19.12 15.80
CA ILE A 336 -12.27 17.82 15.21
C ILE A 336 -11.40 17.05 16.18
N ALA A 337 -11.87 15.85 16.56
CA ALA A 337 -11.05 14.85 17.22
C ALA A 337 -10.74 13.69 16.26
N TYR A 338 -9.60 13.07 16.51
CA TYR A 338 -9.10 11.94 15.75
C TYR A 338 -9.04 10.71 16.62
N LEU A 339 -9.49 9.57 16.07
CA LEU A 339 -9.14 8.27 16.57
C LEU A 339 -7.79 7.92 15.97
N CYS A 340 -6.82 7.65 16.84
CA CYS A 340 -5.44 7.36 16.46
C CYS A 340 -5.12 5.90 16.78
N GLY A 341 -4.44 5.21 15.88
CA GLY A 341 -3.84 3.90 16.11
C GLY A 341 -2.37 4.04 16.49
N SER A 342 -1.83 3.07 17.22
CA SER A 342 -0.41 3.01 17.57
C SER A 342 0.45 2.71 16.36
N SER A 343 1.42 3.54 16.07
CA SER A 343 2.43 3.38 15.04
C SER A 343 3.83 3.36 15.66
N ARG A 344 4.86 3.05 14.91
CA ARG A 344 6.27 2.80 15.33
C ARG A 344 6.73 3.55 16.57
N MET A 345 6.60 4.86 16.57
CA MET A 345 7.09 5.76 17.63
C MET A 345 6.02 6.76 18.04
N ASP A 346 4.84 6.75 17.42
CA ASP A 346 3.82 7.77 17.58
C ASP A 346 2.41 7.19 17.35
N TRP A 347 1.42 8.06 17.36
CA TRP A 347 0.02 7.76 17.11
C TRP A 347 -0.41 8.38 15.80
N GLU A 348 -1.02 7.59 14.92
CA GLU A 348 -1.48 8.06 13.61
C GLU A 348 -3.00 8.18 13.56
N PRO A 349 -3.52 9.35 13.17
CA PRO A 349 -4.95 9.55 12.97
C PRO A 349 -5.51 8.66 11.87
N VAL A 350 -6.49 7.81 12.21
CA VAL A 350 -7.10 6.85 11.27
C VAL A 350 -8.60 7.08 11.07
N ALA A 351 -9.26 7.85 11.95
CA ALA A 351 -10.63 8.31 11.80
C ALA A 351 -10.78 9.70 12.42
N TRP A 352 -11.85 10.40 12.07
CA TRP A 352 -12.18 11.70 12.64
C TRP A 352 -13.65 11.78 13.05
N ALA A 353 -13.95 12.67 13.99
CA ALA A 353 -15.29 12.99 14.42
C ALA A 353 -15.38 14.44 14.94
N GLU A 354 -16.60 14.99 14.99
CA GLU A 354 -16.81 16.25 15.71
C GLU A 354 -16.67 16.03 17.23
N PHE A 355 -16.10 17.02 17.89
CA PHE A 355 -15.84 16.99 19.31
C PHE A 355 -16.22 18.33 19.97
N ASP A 356 -17.21 18.34 20.81
CA ASP A 356 -17.64 19.51 21.58
C ASP A 356 -17.02 19.60 22.98
N GLY A 357 -16.28 18.58 23.40
CA GLY A 357 -15.69 18.43 24.72
C GLY A 357 -16.43 17.44 25.62
N GLU A 358 -17.62 17.00 25.22
CA GLU A 358 -18.46 16.07 26.00
C GLU A 358 -18.86 14.84 25.17
N HIS A 359 -19.24 15.05 23.91
CA HIS A 359 -19.73 13.98 23.04
C HIS A 359 -18.73 13.69 21.93
N LEU A 360 -18.35 12.43 21.80
CA LEU A 360 -17.44 11.99 20.78
C LEU A 360 -17.82 10.58 20.31
N ALA A 361 -18.06 10.44 19.03
CA ALA A 361 -18.38 9.16 18.42
C ALA A 361 -17.78 9.03 17.02
N PHE A 362 -17.20 7.86 16.73
CA PHE A 362 -16.61 7.54 15.44
C PHE A 362 -17.46 6.47 14.73
N SER A 363 -17.67 6.63 13.42
CA SER A 363 -18.43 5.68 12.61
C SER A 363 -17.55 4.52 12.15
N ASP A 364 -18.13 3.31 12.05
CA ASP A 364 -17.58 2.11 11.40
C ASP A 364 -16.14 1.80 11.81
N VAL A 365 -15.88 1.66 13.10
CA VAL A 365 -14.55 1.37 13.66
C VAL A 365 -14.43 -0.12 13.98
N GLN A 366 -13.37 -0.78 13.49
CA GLN A 366 -13.03 -2.10 13.97
C GLN A 366 -12.46 -1.99 15.39
N ILE A 367 -13.06 -2.75 16.31
CA ILE A 367 -12.62 -2.86 17.71
C ILE A 367 -11.47 -3.85 17.85
N GLU A 368 -10.87 -3.93 19.03
CA GLU A 368 -9.71 -4.76 19.45
C GLU A 368 -8.33 -4.10 19.27
N PRO A 369 -8.01 -3.29 18.22
CA PRO A 369 -6.77 -2.54 18.20
C PRO A 369 -6.67 -1.55 19.36
N VAL A 370 -5.42 -1.28 19.80
CA VAL A 370 -5.16 -0.21 20.77
C VAL A 370 -5.27 1.16 20.09
N MET A 371 -6.08 2.02 20.65
CA MET A 371 -6.45 3.31 20.10
C MET A 371 -6.23 4.43 21.12
N ARG A 372 -6.22 5.67 20.65
CA ARG A 372 -6.14 6.88 21.47
C ARG A 372 -6.88 8.04 20.80
N ILE A 373 -7.47 8.93 21.60
CA ILE A 373 -8.14 10.12 21.09
C ILE A 373 -7.17 11.31 21.11
N ALA A 374 -7.15 12.08 20.03
CA ALA A 374 -6.37 13.29 19.92
C ALA A 374 -7.10 14.39 19.16
N THR A 375 -6.71 15.65 19.38
CA THR A 375 -6.97 16.78 18.48
C THR A 375 -5.67 17.21 17.81
N TYR A 376 -5.76 17.88 16.66
CA TYR A 376 -4.59 18.39 15.95
C TYR A 376 -4.51 19.90 16.14
N GLU A 377 -3.52 20.34 16.89
CA GLU A 377 -3.34 21.74 17.29
C GLU A 377 -1.93 22.21 16.98
N ARG A 378 -1.79 23.28 16.21
CA ARG A 378 -0.48 23.89 15.86
C ARG A 378 0.53 22.90 15.28
N GLY A 379 0.07 22.00 14.42
CA GLY A 379 0.93 21.01 13.77
C GLY A 379 1.28 19.78 14.61
N ARG A 380 0.64 19.59 15.77
CA ARG A 380 0.90 18.46 16.67
C ARG A 380 -0.38 17.85 17.19
N LEU A 381 -0.33 16.55 17.53
CA LEU A 381 -1.41 15.86 18.21
C LEU A 381 -1.40 16.23 19.70
N ARG A 382 -2.58 16.56 20.22
CA ARG A 382 -2.85 16.70 21.65
C ARG A 382 -3.81 15.60 22.07
N TYR A 383 -3.37 14.74 22.98
CA TYR A 383 -4.14 13.58 23.42
C TYR A 383 -5.19 13.95 24.46
N TRP A 384 -6.33 13.26 24.41
CA TRP A 384 -7.48 13.43 25.28
C TRP A 384 -7.84 12.19 26.09
N THR A 385 -7.20 11.05 25.83
CA THR A 385 -7.38 9.81 26.56
C THR A 385 -6.04 9.17 26.86
N ASP A 386 -5.98 8.27 27.84
CA ASP A 386 -4.98 7.21 27.84
C ASP A 386 -5.23 6.27 26.65
N PRO A 387 -4.22 5.45 26.26
CA PRO A 387 -4.46 4.38 25.31
C PRO A 387 -5.56 3.43 25.79
N PHE A 388 -6.39 2.97 24.87
CA PHE A 388 -7.47 2.02 25.18
C PHE A 388 -7.72 1.05 24.03
N GLU A 389 -8.32 -0.08 24.37
CA GLU A 389 -8.95 -0.98 23.43
C GLU A 389 -10.42 -1.20 23.80
N MET A 390 -11.25 -1.54 22.83
CA MET A 390 -12.59 -2.05 23.08
C MET A 390 -12.63 -3.54 22.80
N THR A 391 -13.02 -4.32 23.80
CA THR A 391 -13.17 -5.78 23.68
C THR A 391 -14.38 -6.15 22.83
N VAL A 392 -14.46 -7.39 22.39
CA VAL A 392 -15.61 -7.93 21.65
C VAL A 392 -16.90 -7.86 22.48
N SER A 393 -16.81 -7.96 23.82
CA SER A 393 -17.94 -7.77 24.74
C SER A 393 -18.45 -6.31 24.77
N GLY A 394 -17.67 -5.37 24.25
CA GLY A 394 -18.02 -3.94 24.22
C GLY A 394 -17.53 -3.15 25.42
N GLU A 395 -16.64 -3.72 26.21
CA GLU A 395 -16.02 -3.08 27.38
C GLU A 395 -14.76 -2.33 26.93
N PHE A 396 -14.52 -1.16 27.53
CA PHE A 396 -13.27 -0.43 27.34
C PHE A 396 -12.23 -0.91 28.35
N HIS A 397 -11.07 -1.31 27.85
CA HIS A 397 -9.87 -1.53 28.64
C HIS A 397 -8.93 -0.35 28.43
N VAL A 398 -8.72 0.45 29.48
CA VAL A 398 -7.87 1.64 29.44
C VAL A 398 -6.52 1.33 30.05
N PHE A 399 -5.44 1.65 29.34
CA PHE A 399 -4.05 1.42 29.76
C PHE A 399 -3.52 2.66 30.49
N THR A 400 -3.86 2.77 31.76
CA THR A 400 -3.40 3.89 32.59
C THR A 400 -1.98 3.62 33.13
N PRO A 401 -1.05 4.57 33.03
CA PRO A 401 0.27 4.43 33.65
C PRO A 401 0.17 4.15 35.15
N SER A 402 1.00 3.26 35.64
CA SER A 402 1.14 2.94 37.07
C SER A 402 2.41 3.56 37.64
N ASP A 403 2.36 4.01 38.89
CA ASP A 403 3.55 4.47 39.60
C ASP A 403 4.48 3.33 40.04
N SER A 404 4.03 2.06 39.90
CA SER A 404 4.87 0.91 40.21
C SER A 404 5.83 0.64 39.04
N VAL A 405 7.12 0.68 39.35
CA VAL A 405 8.19 0.32 38.42
C VAL A 405 8.39 -1.20 38.46
N GLN A 406 8.43 -1.81 37.27
CA GLN A 406 8.73 -3.23 37.12
C GLN A 406 9.89 -3.41 36.16
N ASP A 407 10.79 -4.33 36.47
CA ASP A 407 11.85 -4.75 35.57
C ASP A 407 11.24 -5.61 34.44
N VAL A 408 11.40 -5.19 33.18
CA VAL A 408 10.90 -5.90 32.03
C VAL A 408 12.08 -6.37 31.18
N THR A 409 12.17 -7.67 30.99
CA THR A 409 13.15 -8.24 30.06
C THR A 409 12.53 -8.35 28.67
N LEU A 410 13.05 -7.59 27.70
CA LEU A 410 12.70 -7.70 26.29
C LEU A 410 13.58 -8.77 25.64
N PHE A 411 12.98 -9.84 25.14
CA PHE A 411 13.70 -10.97 24.54
C PHE A 411 13.32 -11.24 23.08
N ALA A 412 12.36 -10.52 22.53
CA ALA A 412 11.95 -10.65 21.14
C ALA A 412 11.56 -9.28 20.55
N LYS A 413 11.92 -9.06 19.30
CA LYS A 413 11.53 -7.87 18.52
C LYS A 413 10.13 -8.03 17.91
N TYR A 414 9.75 -9.25 17.61
CA TYR A 414 8.49 -9.61 16.94
C TYR A 414 7.68 -10.58 17.82
N PRO A 415 6.37 -10.73 17.59
CA PRO A 415 5.58 -11.77 18.21
C PRO A 415 6.18 -13.17 17.96
N LEU A 416 6.10 -14.07 18.95
CA LEU A 416 6.73 -15.40 18.90
C LEU A 416 6.43 -16.19 17.62
N TRP A 417 5.21 -16.11 17.10
CA TRP A 417 4.82 -16.80 15.86
C TRP A 417 5.57 -16.28 14.62
N GLN A 418 5.96 -15.00 14.60
CA GLN A 418 6.80 -14.43 13.55
C GLN A 418 8.24 -14.88 13.69
N ASP A 419 8.75 -14.94 14.92
CA ASP A 419 10.10 -15.42 15.20
C ASP A 419 10.25 -16.86 14.74
N GLU A 420 9.32 -17.75 15.06
CA GLU A 420 9.31 -19.14 14.59
C GLU A 420 9.33 -19.24 13.07
N LYS A 421 8.54 -18.41 12.37
CA LYS A 421 8.53 -18.35 10.90
C LYS A 421 9.88 -17.93 10.33
N TYR A 422 10.53 -16.95 10.94
CA TYR A 422 11.82 -16.46 10.46
C TYR A 422 12.97 -17.42 10.80
N GLN A 423 12.95 -18.01 11.99
CA GLN A 423 13.91 -19.01 12.42
C GLN A 423 13.84 -20.26 11.52
N LYS A 424 12.63 -20.72 11.21
CA LYS A 424 12.44 -21.87 10.29
C LYS A 424 13.05 -21.63 8.90
N ARG A 425 13.04 -20.40 8.41
CA ARG A 425 13.62 -20.02 7.14
C ARG A 425 15.14 -20.04 7.12
N MET A 426 15.79 -20.17 8.27
CA MET A 426 17.26 -20.25 8.40
C MET A 426 17.79 -21.67 8.17
N ILE A 427 16.94 -22.70 8.22
CA ILE A 427 17.36 -24.11 8.01
C ILE A 427 18.00 -24.25 6.63
N GLY A 428 19.21 -24.82 6.57
CA GLY A 428 20.04 -24.92 5.36
C GLY A 428 20.96 -23.72 5.15
N GLY A 429 20.88 -22.69 6.00
CA GLY A 429 21.84 -21.58 5.99
C GLY A 429 23.22 -22.00 6.48
N VAL A 430 24.28 -21.40 5.92
CA VAL A 430 25.66 -21.81 6.13
C VAL A 430 26.53 -20.64 6.56
N PHE A 431 27.33 -20.84 7.59
CA PHE A 431 28.43 -19.94 7.93
C PHE A 431 29.71 -20.50 7.27
N GLU A 432 30.38 -19.69 6.47
CA GLU A 432 31.61 -20.03 5.76
C GLU A 432 32.76 -19.15 6.24
N GLY A 433 33.95 -19.76 6.38
CA GLY A 433 35.20 -19.09 6.68
C GLY A 433 36.14 -19.08 5.49
N SER A 434 36.98 -18.05 5.34
CA SER A 434 37.97 -17.94 4.30
C SER A 434 39.13 -17.01 4.70
N ASN A 435 40.30 -17.23 4.10
CA ASN A 435 41.38 -16.26 4.10
C ASN A 435 41.44 -15.44 2.80
N ASP A 436 40.60 -15.77 1.81
CA ASP A 436 40.38 -15.02 0.58
C ASP A 436 39.11 -14.15 0.73
N PRO A 437 39.18 -12.83 0.54
CA PRO A 437 38.01 -11.94 0.65
C PRO A 437 36.93 -12.27 -0.36
N ASP A 438 37.23 -12.91 -1.47
CA ASP A 438 36.26 -13.32 -2.49
C ASP A 438 35.68 -14.72 -2.21
N PHE A 439 36.11 -15.40 -1.15
CA PHE A 439 35.67 -16.75 -0.77
C PHE A 439 35.81 -17.81 -1.88
N ARG A 440 36.83 -17.69 -2.74
CA ARG A 440 37.16 -18.70 -3.76
C ARG A 440 37.60 -19.99 -3.12
N GLN A 441 38.38 -19.89 -2.03
CA GLN A 441 38.72 -20.99 -1.14
C GLN A 441 38.02 -20.76 0.20
N LYS A 442 37.16 -21.68 0.60
CA LYS A 442 36.30 -21.52 1.77
C LYS A 442 36.06 -22.87 2.43
N GLU A 443 35.75 -22.82 3.69
CA GLU A 443 35.30 -23.97 4.46
C GLU A 443 33.98 -23.65 5.20
N VAL A 444 33.19 -24.68 5.46
CA VAL A 444 31.95 -24.57 6.22
C VAL A 444 32.28 -24.59 7.71
N LEU A 445 32.03 -23.48 8.38
CA LEU A 445 32.18 -23.36 9.82
C LEU A 445 31.00 -23.96 10.55
N PHE A 446 29.77 -23.66 10.09
CA PHE A 446 28.55 -24.14 10.70
C PHE A 446 27.42 -24.22 9.68
N LEU A 447 26.64 -25.30 9.74
CA LEU A 447 25.41 -25.48 8.95
C LEU A 447 24.21 -25.49 9.91
N ILE A 448 23.20 -24.67 9.60
CA ILE A 448 21.95 -24.65 10.35
C ILE A 448 21.10 -25.83 9.91
N GLU A 449 21.16 -26.93 10.63
CA GLU A 449 20.42 -28.16 10.32
C GLU A 449 19.00 -28.19 10.91
N LYS A 450 18.80 -27.43 11.99
CA LYS A 450 17.52 -27.35 12.71
C LYS A 450 17.14 -25.89 12.92
N GLN A 451 15.85 -25.66 13.10
CA GLN A 451 15.35 -24.34 13.46
C GLN A 451 16.03 -23.86 14.75
N PRO A 452 16.63 -22.66 14.78
CA PRO A 452 17.11 -22.06 16.03
C PRO A 452 15.99 -21.90 17.03
N GLU A 453 16.19 -22.30 18.27
CA GLU A 453 15.18 -22.25 19.31
C GLU A 453 15.11 -20.90 20.02
N ARG A 454 16.17 -20.08 19.88
CA ARG A 454 16.30 -18.78 20.57
C ARG A 454 16.83 -17.73 19.60
N LEU A 455 16.54 -16.47 19.89
CA LEU A 455 17.07 -15.33 19.14
C LEU A 455 18.60 -15.26 19.19
N ARG A 456 19.21 -15.62 20.32
CA ARG A 456 20.66 -15.79 20.45
C ARG A 456 20.97 -17.28 20.55
N THR A 457 21.62 -17.79 19.52
CA THR A 457 21.98 -19.21 19.42
C THR A 457 23.51 -19.35 19.37
N MET A 458 24.07 -20.14 20.26
CA MET A 458 25.49 -20.50 20.25
C MET A 458 25.70 -21.61 19.21
N ALA A 459 26.67 -21.37 18.33
CA ALA A 459 27.10 -22.35 17.32
C ALA A 459 28.58 -22.61 17.48
N TYR A 460 29.00 -23.87 17.40
CA TYR A 460 30.38 -24.25 17.49
C TYR A 460 30.94 -24.51 16.08
N SER A 461 32.06 -23.86 15.76
CA SER A 461 32.72 -24.10 14.47
C SER A 461 33.12 -25.56 14.31
N ARG A 462 32.81 -26.12 13.13
CA ARG A 462 33.27 -27.47 12.74
C ARG A 462 34.74 -27.49 12.29
N SER A 463 35.29 -26.31 11.98
CA SER A 463 36.68 -26.14 11.60
C SER A 463 37.45 -25.42 12.69
N LEU A 464 38.67 -25.88 12.90
CA LEU A 464 39.69 -25.24 13.75
C LEU A 464 40.70 -24.40 12.96
N THR A 465 40.52 -24.32 11.63
CA THR A 465 41.41 -23.54 10.77
C THR A 465 41.18 -22.05 10.99
N PRO A 466 42.19 -21.26 11.32
CA PRO A 466 42.03 -19.83 11.44
C PRO A 466 41.57 -19.20 10.12
N CYS A 467 40.52 -18.42 10.14
CA CYS A 467 40.03 -17.68 8.98
C CYS A 467 39.91 -16.20 9.28
N ARG A 468 40.24 -15.37 8.30
CA ARG A 468 40.18 -13.90 8.42
C ARG A 468 38.79 -13.34 8.13
N TYR A 469 38.04 -14.00 7.28
CA TYR A 469 36.70 -13.57 6.83
C TYR A 469 35.69 -14.64 7.17
N VAL A 470 34.54 -14.21 7.66
CA VAL A 470 33.37 -15.06 7.89
C VAL A 470 32.17 -14.44 7.23
N ARG A 471 31.34 -15.25 6.58
CA ARG A 471 30.09 -14.82 6.03
C ARG A 471 28.97 -15.82 6.35
N TYR A 472 27.74 -15.31 6.39
CA TYR A 472 26.54 -16.12 6.39
C TYR A 472 25.91 -16.14 5.01
N ILE A 473 25.53 -17.32 4.54
CA ILE A 473 24.78 -17.53 3.30
C ILE A 473 23.44 -18.15 3.69
N GLY A 474 22.34 -17.45 3.38
CA GLY A 474 21.00 -17.98 3.58
C GLY A 474 20.74 -19.21 2.68
N PRO A 475 19.78 -20.07 3.05
CA PRO A 475 19.41 -21.24 2.25
C PRO A 475 18.89 -20.83 0.87
N GLU A 476 18.92 -21.75 -0.10
CA GLU A 476 18.34 -21.53 -1.41
C GLU A 476 16.85 -21.17 -1.28
N LYS A 477 16.41 -20.08 -1.93
CA LYS A 477 15.06 -19.50 -1.80
C LYS A 477 14.70 -18.98 -0.40
N GLY A 478 15.68 -18.85 0.50
CA GLY A 478 15.52 -18.26 1.82
C GLY A 478 15.99 -16.80 1.87
N HIS A 479 16.01 -16.26 3.07
CA HIS A 479 16.47 -14.91 3.38
C HIS A 479 17.61 -14.98 4.42
N CYS A 480 18.47 -13.96 4.44
CA CYS A 480 19.44 -13.80 5.52
C CYS A 480 18.73 -13.22 6.75
N ASN A 481 18.33 -14.07 7.67
CA ASN A 481 17.65 -13.69 8.91
C ASN A 481 18.65 -13.64 10.10
N VAL A 482 19.91 -13.30 9.85
CA VAL A 482 20.94 -13.08 10.87
C VAL A 482 21.13 -11.57 11.03
N ALA A 483 20.90 -11.07 12.23
CA ALA A 483 21.04 -9.64 12.54
C ALA A 483 22.48 -9.31 12.98
N GLU A 484 23.12 -10.23 13.70
CA GLU A 484 24.44 -10.04 14.29
C GLU A 484 25.18 -11.39 14.39
N ILE A 485 26.48 -11.34 14.24
CA ILE A 485 27.37 -12.49 14.44
C ILE A 485 28.47 -12.06 15.43
N GLU A 486 28.52 -12.73 16.55
CA GLU A 486 29.56 -12.56 17.57
C GLU A 486 30.47 -13.78 17.58
N PHE A 487 31.77 -13.57 17.81
CA PHE A 487 32.78 -14.64 17.92
C PHE A 487 33.31 -14.72 19.35
N TYR A 488 33.46 -15.92 19.86
CA TYR A 488 34.00 -16.20 21.20
C TYR A 488 35.10 -17.21 21.10
N GLU A 489 36.12 -17.06 21.95
CA GLU A 489 37.06 -18.15 22.18
C GLU A 489 36.40 -19.30 22.95
N ALA A 490 36.90 -20.51 22.81
CA ALA A 490 36.38 -21.65 23.56
C ALA A 490 36.50 -21.40 25.07
N GLY A 491 35.34 -21.31 25.75
CA GLY A 491 35.27 -20.99 27.18
C GLY A 491 35.33 -19.48 27.51
N GLY A 492 35.44 -18.60 26.52
CA GLY A 492 35.39 -17.14 26.70
C GLY A 492 34.00 -16.63 26.97
N LEU A 493 33.86 -15.62 27.87
CA LEU A 493 32.62 -14.97 28.23
C LEU A 493 32.38 -13.65 27.47
N LEU A 494 33.39 -13.12 26.84
CA LEU A 494 33.33 -11.87 26.09
C LEU A 494 33.54 -12.12 24.59
N PRO A 495 32.81 -11.39 23.71
CA PRO A 495 33.01 -11.50 22.28
C PRO A 495 34.42 -10.98 21.89
N LEU A 496 35.01 -11.62 20.90
CA LEU A 496 36.27 -11.16 20.30
C LEU A 496 36.00 -9.84 19.57
N SER A 497 36.88 -8.86 19.81
CA SER A 497 36.83 -7.60 19.06
C SER A 497 37.28 -7.85 17.62
N GLY A 498 36.39 -7.85 16.66
CA GLY A 498 36.68 -7.86 15.22
C GLY A 498 36.59 -6.46 14.63
N ARG A 499 37.39 -6.15 13.62
CA ARG A 499 37.25 -4.96 12.76
C ARG A 499 36.57 -5.34 11.45
#